data_ba5edf025e07beba7874ad03b5c38fb9
#
_entry.id   ba5edf025e07beba7874ad03b5c38fb9
#
_cell.length_a   1.000
_cell.length_b   1.000
_cell.length_c   1.000
_cell.angle_alpha   90.00
_cell.angle_beta   90.00
_cell.angle_gamma   90.00
#
_symmetry.space_group_name_H-M   'P 1'
#
loop_
_entity.id
_entity.type
_entity.pdbx_description
1 polymer ?
#
loop_
_entity_poly.entity_id
_entity_poly.type
_entity_poly.pdbx_seq_one_letter_code
_entity_poly.pdbx_strand_id
1 'polypeptide(L)'
;MKKILSFFAYFFIIYAVLSGSIYACTNFLVTRGASIDGSTFITYTADSHTLYGELYFWPAADYPPGTMLDVYEWDSHRFLGQIPQVLHTYNVVGNMNEHQLAIGETTYGGRELADSTAKMDYGSLIYIALQRARNSREAIKIMTQLVEEYGYCSEGESFSISDPNEVWIMEMIGKGHGNKGAVWVAMLVPDGYVSAHANHARITTFPLNDTMNCYYSKDVISFARQKGFFKGKDEEFSFSDTYAPLDFGAARFCESRVWSLFNKVNSGMNKYLDYAMGKNLKNRMPLWIKPDKKISVYNVMEYMRDHFEGTPMDMNNDWGAGPYQCPYRWRPMTWKVDNKDYINERAISTQQTGFSFVTQSRGWLPDAIGGVIWFGMDDNYTTVYTPMYTSINQVPSNFAVGNGDMMVFSDSSAFWIFNQVSNFAYTRYKDMIVDIQPVQKELEQGYLSAISDVDAKALELNNSNPADAKQFLTEYTLTIGKNTFNRWKQLYGFLFTKYMDGNIKFPVANSRVPKVTQPGYSPQWYKDLVKQTGDRFRVIEEAGH
;
A
#
# COMPACT_ATOMS: atom_id res chain seq x y z
N MET A 1 6.03 -48.02 3.23
CA MET A 1 6.13 -47.01 2.16
C MET A 1 4.94 -46.06 2.09
N LYS A 2 3.67 -46.48 2.12
CA LYS A 2 2.51 -45.58 2.07
C LYS A 2 2.40 -44.56 3.25
N LYS A 3 2.82 -44.93 4.46
CA LYS A 3 2.80 -44.02 5.64
C LYS A 3 3.93 -42.96 5.62
N ILE A 4 5.04 -43.23 4.93
CA ILE A 4 6.17 -42.30 4.79
C ILE A 4 5.85 -41.25 3.72
N LEU A 5 5.18 -41.63 2.63
CA LEU A 5 4.70 -40.64 1.64
C LEU A 5 3.64 -39.67 2.18
N SER A 6 2.76 -40.14 3.08
CA SER A 6 1.75 -39.29 3.71
C SER A 6 2.38 -38.27 4.65
N PHE A 7 3.48 -38.63 5.34
CA PHE A 7 4.21 -37.71 6.24
C PHE A 7 4.97 -36.61 5.48
N PHE A 8 5.56 -36.96 4.34
CA PHE A 8 6.22 -35.99 3.46
C PHE A 8 5.23 -35.05 2.75
N ALA A 9 4.05 -35.51 2.37
CA ALA A 9 3.03 -34.70 1.78
C ALA A 9 2.47 -33.65 2.79
N TYR A 10 2.29 -34.05 4.06
CA TYR A 10 1.89 -33.12 5.12
C TYR A 10 2.99 -32.10 5.47
N PHE A 11 4.27 -32.49 5.41
CA PHE A 11 5.38 -31.58 5.65
C PHE A 11 5.57 -30.57 4.51
N PHE A 12 5.31 -30.94 3.27
CA PHE A 12 5.34 -30.03 2.12
C PHE A 12 4.16 -29.06 2.11
N ILE A 13 2.98 -29.47 2.55
CA ILE A 13 1.79 -28.62 2.64
C ILE A 13 1.98 -27.57 3.75
N ILE A 14 2.57 -27.91 4.89
CA ILE A 14 2.86 -26.97 5.98
C ILE A 14 3.95 -25.98 5.57
N TYR A 15 4.93 -26.38 4.76
CA TYR A 15 5.98 -25.47 4.26
C TYR A 15 5.46 -24.50 3.18
N ALA A 16 4.50 -24.92 2.36
CA ALA A 16 3.84 -24.07 1.36
C ALA A 16 2.90 -23.03 1.99
N VAL A 17 2.27 -23.34 3.13
CA VAL A 17 1.38 -22.42 3.85
C VAL A 17 2.16 -21.34 4.62
N LEU A 18 3.45 -21.58 4.96
CA LEU A 18 4.31 -20.59 5.65
C LEU A 18 5.18 -19.77 4.70
N SER A 19 5.27 -20.13 3.43
CA SER A 19 5.86 -19.30 2.36
C SER A 19 4.82 -18.34 1.74
N GLY A 20 3.87 -17.88 2.54
CA GLY A 20 2.88 -16.88 2.13
C GLY A 20 3.56 -15.67 1.50
N SER A 21 3.04 -15.27 0.38
CA SER A 21 3.38 -14.22 -0.56
C SER A 21 4.35 -13.18 -0.02
N ILE A 22 5.44 -12.98 -0.73
CA ILE A 22 6.46 -11.96 -0.48
C ILE A 22 5.85 -10.55 -0.60
N TYR A 23 4.69 -10.43 -1.25
CA TYR A 23 3.93 -9.21 -1.49
C TYR A 23 2.96 -8.93 -0.36
N ALA A 24 2.86 -7.66 -0.02
CA ALA A 24 1.96 -7.24 1.02
C ALA A 24 1.61 -5.77 0.92
N CYS A 25 0.45 -5.51 0.49
CA CYS A 25 -0.09 -4.21 0.21
C CYS A 25 -1.17 -3.84 1.23
N THR A 26 -1.47 -2.56 1.41
CA THR A 26 -2.57 -2.09 2.26
C THR A 26 -3.29 -0.96 1.57
N ASN A 27 -4.63 -1.05 1.53
CA ASN A 27 -5.48 -0.02 0.98
C ASN A 27 -6.48 0.46 2.02
N PHE A 28 -6.70 1.78 2.05
CA PHE A 28 -7.76 2.43 2.80
C PHE A 28 -8.64 3.23 1.84
N LEU A 29 -9.95 3.10 1.97
CA LEU A 29 -10.94 3.67 1.07
C LEU A 29 -11.83 4.63 1.86
N VAL A 30 -11.97 5.85 1.38
CA VAL A 30 -12.79 6.89 2.03
C VAL A 30 -13.77 7.48 1.01
N THR A 31 -15.06 7.35 1.32
CA THR A 31 -16.11 7.91 0.47
C THR A 31 -16.27 9.42 0.68
N ARG A 32 -16.93 10.08 -0.24
CA ARG A 32 -17.20 11.53 -0.24
C ARG A 32 -17.80 12.03 1.07
N GLY A 33 -18.82 11.35 1.57
CA GLY A 33 -19.50 11.71 2.82
C GLY A 33 -18.65 11.52 4.07
N ALA A 34 -17.61 10.68 4.01
CA ALA A 34 -16.68 10.42 5.11
C ALA A 34 -15.51 11.40 5.13
N SER A 35 -15.23 12.14 4.05
CA SER A 35 -14.16 13.14 3.98
C SER A 35 -14.61 14.53 4.44
N ILE A 36 -13.65 15.37 4.85
CA ILE A 36 -13.95 16.73 5.36
C ILE A 36 -14.34 17.70 4.25
N ASP A 37 -13.80 17.50 3.04
CA ASP A 37 -13.93 18.40 1.90
C ASP A 37 -14.82 17.83 0.78
N GLY A 38 -15.31 16.61 0.93
CA GLY A 38 -16.12 15.94 -0.09
C GLY A 38 -15.31 15.25 -1.20
N SER A 39 -13.99 15.08 -1.03
CA SER A 39 -13.17 14.21 -1.89
C SER A 39 -13.45 12.75 -1.62
N THR A 40 -13.13 11.89 -2.59
CA THR A 40 -12.89 10.47 -2.35
C THR A 40 -11.39 10.22 -2.25
N PHE A 41 -11.00 9.25 -1.40
CA PHE A 41 -9.60 8.83 -1.28
C PHE A 41 -9.51 7.31 -1.41
N ILE A 42 -8.49 6.84 -2.09
CA ILE A 42 -7.96 5.49 -1.91
C ILE A 42 -6.45 5.57 -1.68
N THR A 43 -5.93 4.60 -0.94
CA THR A 43 -4.49 4.46 -0.71
C THR A 43 -3.98 3.16 -1.31
N TYR A 44 -2.67 3.10 -1.46
CA TYR A 44 -1.96 1.87 -1.78
C TYR A 44 -0.55 1.93 -1.22
N THR A 45 -0.12 0.86 -0.57
CA THR A 45 1.29 0.59 -0.30
C THR A 45 1.71 -0.58 -1.15
N ALA A 46 2.66 -0.37 -2.05
CA ALA A 46 3.23 -1.44 -2.88
C ALA A 46 4.42 -2.06 -2.16
N ASP A 47 4.15 -3.13 -1.41
CA ASP A 47 5.12 -3.73 -0.49
C ASP A 47 5.75 -4.99 -1.09
N SER A 48 6.96 -4.89 -1.58
CA SER A 48 7.76 -6.02 -2.08
C SER A 48 9.24 -5.76 -1.91
N HIS A 49 10.00 -6.76 -1.47
CA HIS A 49 11.46 -6.67 -1.35
C HIS A 49 12.19 -6.58 -2.70
N THR A 50 11.50 -6.80 -3.79
CA THR A 50 12.03 -6.76 -5.15
C THR A 50 11.49 -5.60 -5.98
N LEU A 51 10.59 -4.78 -5.42
CA LEU A 51 9.98 -3.67 -6.13
C LEU A 51 10.84 -2.41 -6.01
N TYR A 52 11.37 -1.94 -7.13
CA TYR A 52 11.96 -0.62 -7.26
C TYR A 52 10.85 0.42 -7.39
N GLY A 53 10.77 1.36 -6.44
CA GLY A 53 9.71 2.37 -6.43
C GLY A 53 9.89 3.42 -7.54
N GLU A 54 8.87 3.58 -8.37
CA GLU A 54 8.84 4.53 -9.48
C GLU A 54 7.45 5.13 -9.65
N LEU A 55 7.37 6.36 -10.15
CA LEU A 55 6.13 6.98 -10.55
C LEU A 55 5.87 6.69 -12.03
N TYR A 56 4.96 5.79 -12.31
CA TYR A 56 4.57 5.45 -13.67
C TYR A 56 3.83 6.59 -14.35
N PHE A 57 4.06 6.76 -15.64
CA PHE A 57 3.43 7.78 -16.44
C PHE A 57 3.12 7.28 -17.85
N TRP A 58 1.85 7.33 -18.22
CA TRP A 58 1.39 7.03 -19.58
C TRP A 58 0.65 8.26 -20.12
N PRO A 59 1.25 8.99 -21.07
CA PRO A 59 0.58 10.13 -21.68
C PRO A 59 -0.64 9.67 -22.49
N ALA A 60 -1.67 10.52 -22.57
CA ALA A 60 -2.78 10.32 -23.48
C ALA A 60 -2.26 10.19 -24.92
N ALA A 61 -2.81 9.25 -25.69
CA ALA A 61 -2.35 8.97 -27.04
C ALA A 61 -3.49 8.50 -27.97
N ASP A 62 -3.37 8.82 -29.26
CA ASP A 62 -4.23 8.33 -30.31
C ASP A 62 -3.54 7.23 -31.12
N TYR A 63 -4.27 6.19 -31.48
CA TYR A 63 -3.75 5.02 -32.18
C TYR A 63 -4.52 4.76 -33.48
N PRO A 64 -3.84 4.35 -34.56
CA PRO A 64 -4.49 3.91 -35.78
C PRO A 64 -5.41 2.71 -35.54
N PRO A 65 -6.51 2.56 -36.30
CA PRO A 65 -7.33 1.35 -36.29
C PRO A 65 -6.48 0.08 -36.53
N GLY A 66 -6.71 -0.97 -35.74
CA GLY A 66 -5.99 -2.24 -35.84
C GLY A 66 -4.65 -2.28 -35.11
N THR A 67 -4.27 -1.22 -34.38
CA THR A 67 -3.11 -1.26 -33.48
C THR A 67 -3.32 -2.34 -32.42
N MET A 68 -2.23 -3.07 -32.11
CA MET A 68 -2.20 -4.07 -31.04
C MET A 68 -1.38 -3.53 -29.87
N LEU A 69 -1.84 -3.83 -28.65
CA LEU A 69 -1.14 -3.55 -27.38
C LEU A 69 -0.43 -4.83 -26.93
N ASP A 70 0.86 -4.74 -26.71
CA ASP A 70 1.64 -5.79 -26.04
C ASP A 70 1.33 -5.78 -24.54
N VAL A 71 0.98 -6.96 -24.01
CA VAL A 71 0.69 -7.15 -22.59
C VAL A 71 1.82 -7.92 -21.95
N TYR A 72 2.35 -7.38 -20.86
CA TYR A 72 3.41 -7.97 -20.05
C TYR A 72 2.90 -8.20 -18.63
N GLU A 73 3.34 -9.28 -18.01
CA GLU A 73 3.12 -9.54 -16.60
C GLU A 73 3.86 -8.48 -15.77
N TRP A 74 3.14 -7.87 -14.85
CA TRP A 74 3.62 -6.69 -14.12
C TRP A 74 4.93 -6.94 -13.36
N ASP A 75 4.99 -8.02 -12.57
CA ASP A 75 6.12 -8.29 -11.69
C ASP A 75 7.34 -8.83 -12.42
N SER A 76 7.15 -9.69 -13.41
CA SER A 76 8.23 -10.42 -14.10
C SER A 76 8.63 -9.84 -15.44
N HIS A 77 7.84 -8.90 -15.98
CA HIS A 77 7.94 -8.41 -17.37
C HIS A 77 7.88 -9.51 -18.44
N ARG A 78 7.31 -10.67 -18.10
CA ARG A 78 7.07 -11.75 -19.05
C ARG A 78 6.00 -11.34 -20.05
N PHE A 79 6.30 -11.49 -21.35
CA PHE A 79 5.31 -11.23 -22.41
C PHE A 79 4.13 -12.19 -22.31
N LEU A 80 2.91 -11.69 -22.19
CA LEU A 80 1.68 -12.46 -22.07
C LEU A 80 0.93 -12.59 -23.39
N GLY A 81 1.17 -11.69 -24.34
CA GLY A 81 0.52 -11.68 -25.64
C GLY A 81 0.06 -10.29 -26.06
N GLN A 82 -0.78 -10.24 -27.07
CA GLN A 82 -1.33 -9.00 -27.62
C GLN A 82 -2.85 -8.96 -27.50
N ILE A 83 -3.36 -7.73 -27.31
CA ILE A 83 -4.80 -7.43 -27.38
C ILE A 83 -5.02 -6.20 -28.29
N PRO A 84 -6.23 -5.99 -28.84
CA PRO A 84 -6.54 -4.78 -29.59
C PRO A 84 -6.36 -3.52 -28.72
N GLN A 85 -5.64 -2.52 -29.25
CA GLN A 85 -5.56 -1.20 -28.64
C GLN A 85 -6.81 -0.39 -28.99
N VAL A 86 -7.29 0.40 -28.03
CA VAL A 86 -8.35 1.39 -28.28
C VAL A 86 -7.81 2.55 -29.11
N LEU A 87 -8.70 3.29 -29.79
CA LEU A 87 -8.29 4.42 -30.65
C LEU A 87 -7.70 5.58 -29.86
N HIS A 88 -8.09 5.73 -28.59
CA HIS A 88 -7.59 6.78 -27.70
C HIS A 88 -7.38 6.23 -26.30
N THR A 89 -6.25 6.57 -25.67
CA THR A 89 -5.95 6.28 -24.26
C THR A 89 -5.86 7.56 -23.45
N TYR A 90 -6.32 7.51 -22.20
CA TYR A 90 -6.25 8.64 -21.27
C TYR A 90 -4.88 8.76 -20.61
N ASN A 91 -4.56 9.97 -20.17
CA ASN A 91 -3.36 10.29 -19.41
C ASN A 91 -3.42 9.63 -18.02
N VAL A 92 -2.35 8.94 -17.61
CA VAL A 92 -2.26 8.26 -16.31
C VAL A 92 -0.98 8.68 -15.61
N VAL A 93 -1.10 9.11 -14.36
CA VAL A 93 0.01 9.44 -13.46
C VAL A 93 -0.07 8.51 -12.25
N GLY A 94 0.90 7.63 -12.09
CA GLY A 94 0.83 6.58 -11.09
C GLY A 94 -0.42 5.71 -11.28
N ASN A 95 -1.23 5.61 -10.25
CA ASN A 95 -2.46 4.83 -10.24
C ASN A 95 -3.74 5.67 -10.41
N MET A 96 -3.64 6.85 -11.03
CA MET A 96 -4.77 7.75 -11.23
C MET A 96 -4.74 8.39 -12.62
N ASN A 97 -5.89 8.48 -13.29
CA ASN A 97 -5.98 9.07 -14.62
C ASN A 97 -6.51 10.51 -14.61
N GLU A 98 -6.50 11.16 -15.79
CA GLU A 98 -6.95 12.54 -15.98
C GLU A 98 -8.43 12.79 -15.73
N HIS A 99 -9.26 11.72 -15.62
CA HIS A 99 -10.66 11.77 -15.21
C HIS A 99 -10.86 11.55 -13.72
N GLN A 100 -9.80 11.66 -12.92
CA GLN A 100 -9.82 11.43 -11.47
C GLN A 100 -10.20 10.00 -11.05
N LEU A 101 -10.20 9.05 -11.98
CA LEU A 101 -10.35 7.63 -11.68
C LEU A 101 -9.04 7.09 -11.11
N ALA A 102 -9.13 6.41 -9.99
CA ALA A 102 -7.98 5.79 -9.33
C ALA A 102 -8.23 4.31 -9.04
N ILE A 103 -7.17 3.49 -9.16
CA ILE A 103 -7.22 2.06 -8.88
C ILE A 103 -5.99 1.67 -8.05
N GLY A 104 -6.22 1.06 -6.89
CA GLY A 104 -5.22 0.40 -6.05
C GLY A 104 -5.58 -1.06 -5.86
N GLU A 105 -4.64 -1.85 -5.28
CA GLU A 105 -4.89 -3.28 -5.09
C GLU A 105 -4.23 -3.83 -3.82
N THR A 106 -4.59 -5.07 -3.47
CA THR A 106 -3.81 -5.96 -2.60
C THR A 106 -3.99 -7.40 -3.05
N THR A 107 -2.88 -8.05 -3.38
CA THR A 107 -2.87 -9.49 -3.69
C THR A 107 -3.20 -10.30 -2.45
N TYR A 108 -4.07 -11.29 -2.57
CA TYR A 108 -4.35 -12.24 -1.50
C TYR A 108 -4.12 -13.68 -1.97
N GLY A 109 -3.69 -14.52 -1.04
CA GLY A 109 -3.70 -15.96 -1.24
C GLY A 109 -5.13 -16.48 -1.36
N GLY A 110 -5.33 -17.71 -1.09
CA GLY A 110 -6.63 -18.34 -1.16
C GLY A 110 -6.51 -19.65 -1.90
N ARG A 111 -7.55 -20.07 -2.61
CA ARG A 111 -7.47 -21.25 -3.45
C ARG A 111 -6.67 -20.90 -4.69
N GLU A 112 -5.52 -21.53 -4.88
CA GLU A 112 -4.66 -21.31 -6.05
C GLU A 112 -5.40 -21.68 -7.35
N LEU A 113 -5.82 -20.67 -8.09
CA LEU A 113 -6.60 -20.81 -9.32
C LEU A 113 -6.02 -19.96 -10.46
N ALA A 114 -4.71 -19.66 -10.43
CA ALA A 114 -4.04 -18.93 -11.51
C ALA A 114 -3.98 -19.77 -12.79
N ASP A 115 -4.07 -19.09 -13.95
CA ASP A 115 -3.89 -19.70 -15.29
C ASP A 115 -2.71 -19.05 -16.00
N SER A 116 -1.55 -19.69 -15.98
CA SER A 116 -0.32 -19.18 -16.59
C SER A 116 -0.38 -18.97 -18.12
N THR A 117 -1.46 -19.41 -18.78
CA THR A 117 -1.68 -19.24 -20.23
C THR A 117 -2.54 -18.02 -20.56
N ALA A 118 -3.12 -17.38 -19.54
CA ALA A 118 -3.94 -16.19 -19.70
C ALA A 118 -3.08 -14.94 -19.99
N LYS A 119 -3.73 -13.88 -20.51
CA LYS A 119 -3.03 -12.66 -20.94
C LYS A 119 -3.20 -11.49 -19.99
N MET A 120 -4.05 -11.59 -18.96
CA MET A 120 -4.30 -10.51 -18.01
C MET A 120 -3.78 -10.88 -16.64
N ASP A 121 -2.88 -10.08 -16.09
CA ASP A 121 -2.52 -10.06 -14.69
C ASP A 121 -3.14 -8.84 -13.99
N TYR A 122 -2.97 -8.74 -12.67
CA TYR A 122 -3.55 -7.66 -11.87
C TYR A 122 -3.05 -6.27 -12.30
N GLY A 123 -1.75 -6.13 -12.56
CA GLY A 123 -1.14 -4.84 -12.92
C GLY A 123 -1.57 -4.39 -14.31
N SER A 124 -1.58 -5.29 -15.31
CA SER A 124 -2.10 -4.98 -16.64
C SER A 124 -3.56 -4.54 -16.58
N LEU A 125 -4.40 -5.20 -15.75
CA LEU A 125 -5.80 -4.79 -15.58
C LEU A 125 -5.92 -3.36 -15.04
N ILE A 126 -5.11 -2.97 -14.05
CA ILE A 126 -5.12 -1.63 -13.48
C ILE A 126 -4.81 -0.59 -14.56
N TYR A 127 -3.67 -0.73 -15.22
CA TYR A 127 -3.21 0.31 -16.14
C TYR A 127 -3.98 0.37 -17.44
N ILE A 128 -4.45 -0.78 -17.97
CA ILE A 128 -5.32 -0.81 -19.14
C ILE A 128 -6.69 -0.18 -18.81
N ALA A 129 -7.24 -0.45 -17.61
CA ALA A 129 -8.49 0.15 -17.19
C ALA A 129 -8.35 1.67 -16.99
N LEU A 130 -7.28 2.15 -16.35
CA LEU A 130 -7.00 3.58 -16.18
C LEU A 130 -6.86 4.31 -17.52
N GLN A 131 -6.25 3.68 -18.52
CA GLN A 131 -6.12 4.25 -19.86
C GLN A 131 -7.42 4.28 -20.67
N ARG A 132 -8.47 3.55 -20.26
CA ARG A 132 -9.67 3.33 -21.06
C ARG A 132 -10.98 3.74 -20.39
N ALA A 133 -11.01 3.93 -19.07
CA ALA A 133 -12.20 4.24 -18.29
C ALA A 133 -12.19 5.67 -17.77
N ARG A 134 -13.39 6.28 -17.66
CA ARG A 134 -13.59 7.62 -17.10
C ARG A 134 -14.09 7.63 -15.67
N ASN A 135 -14.62 6.51 -15.20
CA ASN A 135 -15.21 6.39 -13.87
C ASN A 135 -15.11 4.95 -13.36
N SER A 136 -15.43 4.75 -12.10
CA SER A 136 -15.32 3.47 -11.42
C SER A 136 -16.12 2.34 -12.07
N ARG A 137 -17.34 2.62 -12.53
CA ARG A 137 -18.22 1.62 -13.16
C ARG A 137 -17.70 1.18 -14.53
N GLU A 138 -17.17 2.11 -15.33
CA GLU A 138 -16.48 1.79 -16.59
C GLU A 138 -15.23 0.96 -16.35
N ALA A 139 -14.43 1.30 -15.31
CA ALA A 139 -13.25 0.53 -14.95
C ALA A 139 -13.59 -0.92 -14.59
N ILE A 140 -14.56 -1.15 -13.71
CA ILE A 140 -15.04 -2.49 -13.34
C ILE A 140 -15.49 -3.27 -14.59
N LYS A 141 -16.25 -2.62 -15.48
CA LYS A 141 -16.71 -3.24 -16.71
C LYS A 141 -15.55 -3.63 -17.63
N ILE A 142 -14.58 -2.75 -17.84
CA ILE A 142 -13.41 -3.00 -18.70
C ILE A 142 -12.56 -4.12 -18.12
N MET A 143 -12.22 -4.07 -16.82
CA MET A 143 -11.43 -5.10 -16.14
C MET A 143 -12.07 -6.48 -16.27
N THR A 144 -13.36 -6.57 -16.00
CA THR A 144 -14.09 -7.85 -16.05
C THR A 144 -14.27 -8.38 -17.47
N GLN A 145 -14.48 -7.52 -18.48
CA GLN A 145 -14.51 -7.90 -19.89
C GLN A 145 -13.15 -8.42 -20.38
N LEU A 146 -12.06 -7.74 -20.01
CA LEU A 146 -10.70 -8.19 -20.37
C LEU A 146 -10.40 -9.57 -19.78
N VAL A 147 -10.77 -9.81 -18.54
CA VAL A 147 -10.59 -11.10 -17.89
C VAL A 147 -11.45 -12.20 -18.54
N GLU A 148 -12.70 -11.89 -18.88
CA GLU A 148 -13.60 -12.83 -19.58
C GLU A 148 -13.05 -13.18 -20.96
N GLU A 149 -12.50 -12.19 -21.69
CA GLU A 149 -12.02 -12.38 -23.06
C GLU A 149 -10.61 -12.97 -23.13
N TYR A 150 -9.69 -12.58 -22.24
CA TYR A 150 -8.25 -12.93 -22.32
C TYR A 150 -7.76 -13.84 -21.20
N GLY A 151 -8.61 -14.16 -20.21
CA GLY A 151 -8.25 -14.96 -19.03
C GLY A 151 -7.54 -14.13 -17.95
N TYR A 152 -7.21 -14.76 -16.84
CA TYR A 152 -6.58 -14.14 -15.69
C TYR A 152 -5.47 -15.04 -15.13
N CYS A 153 -4.23 -14.52 -15.03
CA CYS A 153 -3.06 -15.29 -14.66
C CYS A 153 -2.47 -14.97 -13.28
N SER A 154 -3.05 -14.02 -12.54
CA SER A 154 -2.62 -13.70 -11.17
C SER A 154 -3.34 -14.56 -10.13
N GLU A 155 -2.90 -14.42 -8.87
CA GLU A 155 -3.56 -14.95 -7.68
C GLU A 155 -4.91 -14.21 -7.41
N GLY A 156 -5.40 -14.26 -6.17
CA GLY A 156 -6.55 -13.45 -5.78
C GLY A 156 -6.17 -11.98 -5.61
N GLU A 157 -7.06 -11.08 -6.02
CA GLU A 157 -6.88 -9.63 -5.90
C GLU A 157 -8.07 -8.94 -5.30
N SER A 158 -7.79 -8.00 -4.36
CA SER A 158 -8.75 -7.00 -3.93
C SER A 158 -8.37 -5.67 -4.56
N PHE A 159 -9.26 -5.09 -5.36
CA PHE A 159 -9.08 -3.77 -5.97
C PHE A 159 -9.87 -2.71 -5.22
N SER A 160 -9.23 -1.56 -4.96
CA SER A 160 -9.88 -0.31 -4.61
C SER A 160 -10.07 0.51 -5.88
N ILE A 161 -11.29 0.89 -6.21
CA ILE A 161 -11.60 1.67 -7.42
C ILE A 161 -12.39 2.89 -6.99
N SER A 162 -11.92 4.10 -7.32
CA SER A 162 -12.61 5.33 -6.96
C SER A 162 -12.60 6.36 -8.07
N ASP A 163 -13.66 7.14 -8.12
CA ASP A 163 -13.78 8.38 -8.88
C ASP A 163 -14.34 9.49 -7.97
N PRO A 164 -14.59 10.72 -8.43
CA PRO A 164 -15.11 11.79 -7.58
C PRO A 164 -16.44 11.50 -6.88
N ASN A 165 -17.18 10.50 -7.31
CA ASN A 165 -18.54 10.22 -6.84
C ASN A 165 -18.65 8.93 -6.06
N GLU A 166 -17.89 7.90 -6.44
CA GLU A 166 -18.06 6.53 -5.97
C GLU A 166 -16.74 5.91 -5.54
N VAL A 167 -16.81 5.01 -4.57
CA VAL A 167 -15.70 4.19 -4.08
C VAL A 167 -16.16 2.74 -4.04
N TRP A 168 -15.44 1.86 -4.72
CA TRP A 168 -15.75 0.45 -4.87
C TRP A 168 -14.63 -0.42 -4.29
N ILE A 169 -15.01 -1.54 -3.72
CA ILE A 169 -14.12 -2.67 -3.43
C ILE A 169 -14.52 -3.82 -4.38
N MET A 170 -13.53 -4.38 -5.09
CA MET A 170 -13.75 -5.51 -5.99
C MET A 170 -12.77 -6.61 -5.65
N GLU A 171 -13.26 -7.83 -5.48
CA GLU A 171 -12.44 -9.01 -5.21
C GLU A 171 -12.56 -10.00 -6.37
N MET A 172 -11.43 -10.51 -6.82
CA MET A 172 -11.31 -11.36 -8.00
C MET A 172 -10.34 -12.51 -7.73
N ILE A 173 -10.62 -13.69 -8.28
CA ILE A 173 -9.68 -14.82 -8.30
C ILE A 173 -9.86 -15.62 -9.60
N GLY A 174 -8.77 -16.13 -10.16
CA GLY A 174 -8.78 -16.94 -11.38
C GLY A 174 -9.61 -18.21 -11.25
N LYS A 175 -9.92 -18.84 -12.36
CA LYS A 175 -10.65 -20.13 -12.43
C LYS A 175 -9.73 -21.35 -12.59
N GLY A 176 -8.43 -21.12 -12.68
CA GLY A 176 -7.40 -22.17 -12.88
C GLY A 176 -7.30 -22.63 -14.32
N HIS A 177 -6.21 -23.37 -14.58
CA HIS A 177 -5.89 -23.86 -15.91
C HIS A 177 -7.04 -24.62 -16.55
N GLY A 178 -7.33 -24.32 -17.82
CA GLY A 178 -8.42 -24.91 -18.58
C GLY A 178 -9.79 -24.25 -18.34
N ASN A 179 -9.90 -23.26 -17.46
CA ASN A 179 -11.12 -22.50 -17.21
C ASN A 179 -10.83 -21.01 -17.43
N LYS A 180 -11.23 -20.47 -18.59
CA LYS A 180 -10.96 -19.09 -18.95
C LYS A 180 -11.67 -18.11 -18.01
N GLY A 181 -10.99 -17.03 -17.62
CA GLY A 181 -11.55 -15.93 -16.86
C GLY A 181 -11.28 -16.00 -15.36
N ALA A 182 -12.06 -15.24 -14.62
CA ALA A 182 -12.04 -15.18 -13.17
C ALA A 182 -13.45 -15.18 -12.60
N VAL A 183 -13.58 -15.53 -11.32
CA VAL A 183 -14.76 -15.21 -10.52
C VAL A 183 -14.47 -13.95 -9.72
N TRP A 184 -15.47 -13.08 -9.59
CA TRP A 184 -15.29 -11.79 -8.96
C TRP A 184 -16.60 -11.25 -8.39
N VAL A 185 -16.49 -10.34 -7.44
CA VAL A 185 -17.58 -9.54 -6.86
C VAL A 185 -17.07 -8.12 -6.62
N ALA A 186 -17.86 -7.11 -6.97
CA ALA A 186 -17.58 -5.70 -6.71
C ALA A 186 -18.74 -5.08 -5.94
N MET A 187 -18.45 -4.34 -4.87
CA MET A 187 -19.43 -3.69 -4.02
C MET A 187 -19.14 -2.21 -3.86
N LEU A 188 -20.17 -1.39 -4.03
CA LEU A 188 -20.12 0.05 -3.74
C LEU A 188 -20.05 0.27 -2.24
N VAL A 189 -19.04 0.97 -1.77
CA VAL A 189 -18.94 1.40 -0.36
C VAL A 189 -20.01 2.49 -0.13
N PRO A 190 -20.91 2.34 0.86
CA PRO A 190 -21.94 3.34 1.10
C PRO A 190 -21.35 4.71 1.43
N ASP A 191 -21.96 5.77 0.91
CA ASP A 191 -21.48 7.13 1.17
C ASP A 191 -21.51 7.47 2.67
N GLY A 192 -20.48 8.16 3.17
CA GLY A 192 -20.25 8.40 4.60
C GLY A 192 -19.54 7.27 5.34
N TYR A 193 -19.11 6.20 4.63
CA TYR A 193 -18.36 5.07 5.19
C TYR A 193 -16.93 5.01 4.66
N VAL A 194 -16.12 4.22 5.36
CA VAL A 194 -14.77 3.85 4.95
C VAL A 194 -14.65 2.33 4.88
N SER A 195 -13.76 1.85 4.02
CA SER A 195 -13.38 0.45 3.92
C SER A 195 -11.86 0.30 3.88
N ALA A 196 -11.36 -0.92 4.00
CA ALA A 196 -9.94 -1.22 3.86
C ALA A 196 -9.76 -2.69 3.48
N HIS A 197 -8.65 -3.00 2.84
CA HIS A 197 -8.19 -4.37 2.61
C HIS A 197 -6.67 -4.46 2.65
N ALA A 198 -6.16 -5.63 2.99
CA ALA A 198 -4.73 -5.85 3.19
C ALA A 198 -4.38 -7.33 3.00
N ASN A 199 -4.30 -7.78 1.75
CA ASN A 199 -3.93 -9.14 1.34
C ASN A 199 -4.85 -10.27 1.84
N HIS A 200 -6.13 -9.98 1.99
CA HIS A 200 -7.15 -10.99 2.25
C HIS A 200 -8.50 -10.53 1.67
N ALA A 201 -9.23 -11.44 1.05
CA ALA A 201 -10.59 -11.18 0.57
C ALA A 201 -11.53 -10.97 1.75
N ARG A 202 -12.36 -9.91 1.72
CA ARG A 202 -13.21 -9.50 2.83
C ARG A 202 -14.70 -9.51 2.52
N ILE A 203 -15.08 -9.54 1.24
CA ILE A 203 -16.48 -9.62 0.83
C ILE A 203 -17.03 -11.00 1.21
N THR A 204 -17.95 -11.04 2.16
CA THR A 204 -18.66 -12.25 2.57
C THR A 204 -19.89 -12.47 1.72
N THR A 205 -21.07 -12.49 2.30
CA THR A 205 -22.34 -12.51 1.56
C THR A 205 -22.58 -11.15 0.92
N PHE A 206 -23.18 -11.13 -0.25
CA PHE A 206 -23.48 -9.93 -1.01
C PHE A 206 -24.87 -10.00 -1.63
N PRO A 207 -25.51 -8.86 -1.93
CA PRO A 207 -26.88 -8.83 -2.45
C PRO A 207 -26.91 -9.30 -3.90
N LEU A 208 -27.63 -10.40 -4.17
CA LEU A 208 -27.76 -10.98 -5.52
C LEU A 208 -28.67 -10.17 -6.47
N ASN A 209 -29.52 -9.31 -5.90
CA ASN A 209 -30.55 -8.56 -6.65
C ASN A 209 -30.31 -7.05 -6.69
N ASP A 210 -29.21 -6.55 -6.13
CA ASP A 210 -28.86 -5.12 -6.13
C ASP A 210 -27.90 -4.80 -7.29
N THR A 211 -28.47 -4.62 -8.45
CA THR A 211 -27.70 -4.32 -9.69
C THR A 211 -27.14 -2.89 -9.74
N MET A 212 -27.44 -2.05 -8.75
CA MET A 212 -26.90 -0.69 -8.65
C MET A 212 -25.62 -0.62 -7.82
N ASN A 213 -25.55 -1.42 -6.74
CA ASN A 213 -24.48 -1.32 -5.75
C ASN A 213 -23.64 -2.60 -5.66
N CYS A 214 -23.97 -3.64 -6.41
CA CYS A 214 -23.24 -4.90 -6.41
C CYS A 214 -23.18 -5.51 -7.82
N TYR A 215 -21.97 -5.78 -8.29
CA TYR A 215 -21.71 -6.51 -9.52
C TYR A 215 -20.95 -7.78 -9.21
N TYR A 216 -21.19 -8.85 -9.98
CA TYR A 216 -20.47 -10.11 -9.79
C TYR A 216 -20.47 -10.94 -11.08
N SER A 217 -19.48 -11.84 -11.22
CA SER A 217 -19.44 -12.77 -12.35
C SER A 217 -20.63 -13.73 -12.30
N LYS A 218 -21.27 -13.96 -13.44
CA LYS A 218 -22.49 -14.77 -13.57
C LYS A 218 -22.35 -16.17 -12.98
N ASP A 219 -21.14 -16.69 -12.96
CA ASP A 219 -20.81 -18.04 -12.52
C ASP A 219 -20.09 -18.09 -11.15
N VAL A 220 -20.02 -16.99 -10.40
CA VAL A 220 -19.32 -16.94 -9.10
C VAL A 220 -19.79 -18.02 -8.12
N ILE A 221 -21.07 -18.34 -8.09
CA ILE A 221 -21.63 -19.38 -7.21
C ILE A 221 -21.60 -20.76 -7.89
N SER A 222 -21.99 -20.84 -9.16
CA SER A 222 -22.05 -22.12 -9.88
C SER A 222 -20.67 -22.73 -10.08
N PHE A 223 -19.63 -21.92 -10.31
CA PHE A 223 -18.25 -22.37 -10.38
C PHE A 223 -17.78 -22.94 -9.02
N ALA A 224 -18.10 -22.27 -7.92
CA ALA A 224 -17.79 -22.77 -6.58
C ALA A 224 -18.43 -24.15 -6.31
N ARG A 225 -19.69 -24.33 -6.73
CA ARG A 225 -20.39 -25.63 -6.64
C ARG A 225 -19.73 -26.69 -7.51
N GLN A 226 -19.39 -26.34 -8.75
CA GLN A 226 -18.71 -27.26 -9.67
C GLN A 226 -17.37 -27.75 -9.10
N LYS A 227 -16.63 -26.88 -8.44
CA LYS A 227 -15.34 -27.20 -7.79
C LYS A 227 -15.52 -27.88 -6.42
N GLY A 228 -16.75 -27.99 -5.91
CA GLY A 228 -17.03 -28.56 -4.59
C GLY A 228 -16.64 -27.65 -3.41
N PHE A 229 -16.40 -26.37 -3.66
CA PHE A 229 -16.03 -25.39 -2.64
C PHE A 229 -17.23 -24.89 -1.82
N PHE A 230 -18.44 -24.97 -2.41
CA PHE A 230 -19.69 -24.51 -1.79
C PHE A 230 -20.85 -25.48 -2.09
N LYS A 231 -21.74 -25.67 -1.08
CA LYS A 231 -22.93 -26.57 -1.18
C LYS A 231 -24.22 -25.95 -0.64
N GLY A 232 -24.18 -24.71 -0.12
CA GLY A 232 -25.33 -24.03 0.47
C GLY A 232 -26.30 -23.44 -0.53
N LYS A 233 -27.28 -22.66 -0.05
CA LYS A 233 -28.16 -21.83 -0.88
C LYS A 233 -27.41 -20.61 -1.41
N ASP A 234 -27.87 -20.02 -2.51
CA ASP A 234 -27.21 -18.86 -3.12
C ASP A 234 -27.09 -17.67 -2.15
N GLU A 235 -28.11 -17.45 -1.33
CA GLU A 235 -28.14 -16.37 -0.33
C GLU A 235 -27.13 -16.56 0.82
N GLU A 236 -26.64 -17.77 1.01
CA GLU A 236 -25.63 -18.13 2.01
C GLU A 236 -24.20 -18.06 1.46
N PHE A 237 -24.07 -17.79 0.16
CA PHE A 237 -22.77 -17.77 -0.49
C PHE A 237 -21.92 -16.61 0.01
N SER A 238 -20.76 -16.92 0.58
CA SER A 238 -19.73 -15.97 1.00
C SER A 238 -18.54 -16.08 0.08
N PHE A 239 -18.19 -14.99 -0.63
CA PHE A 239 -17.07 -14.99 -1.58
C PHE A 239 -15.75 -15.32 -0.87
N SER A 240 -15.41 -14.56 0.17
CA SER A 240 -14.14 -14.74 0.86
C SER A 240 -14.04 -16.09 1.57
N ASP A 241 -15.09 -16.56 2.25
CA ASP A 241 -15.05 -17.87 2.93
C ASP A 241 -14.95 -19.03 1.95
N THR A 242 -15.46 -18.84 0.73
CA THR A 242 -15.41 -19.86 -0.32
C THR A 242 -14.07 -19.89 -1.06
N TYR A 243 -13.56 -18.73 -1.47
CA TYR A 243 -12.38 -18.63 -2.33
C TYR A 243 -11.09 -18.32 -1.59
N ALA A 244 -11.16 -17.63 -0.46
CA ALA A 244 -10.02 -17.28 0.40
C ALA A 244 -10.39 -17.48 1.87
N PRO A 245 -10.55 -18.73 2.35
CA PRO A 245 -10.96 -19.01 3.73
C PRO A 245 -10.04 -18.35 4.75
N LEU A 246 -10.65 -17.70 5.74
CA LEU A 246 -9.94 -17.03 6.81
C LEU A 246 -9.22 -18.02 7.73
N ASP A 247 -7.93 -17.83 7.92
CA ASP A 247 -7.11 -18.56 8.86
C ASP A 247 -6.41 -17.62 9.85
N PHE A 248 -5.53 -18.16 10.70
CA PHE A 248 -4.73 -17.38 11.63
C PHE A 248 -3.83 -16.37 10.92
N GLY A 249 -3.19 -16.77 9.81
CA GLY A 249 -2.29 -15.92 9.02
C GLY A 249 -3.03 -14.74 8.41
N ALA A 250 -4.18 -15.00 7.78
CA ALA A 250 -5.05 -13.97 7.23
C ALA A 250 -5.53 -12.99 8.30
N ALA A 251 -5.92 -13.45 9.50
CA ALA A 251 -6.29 -12.58 10.60
C ALA A 251 -5.10 -11.77 11.11
N ARG A 252 -3.97 -12.43 11.38
CA ARG A 252 -2.84 -11.82 12.10
C ARG A 252 -1.95 -10.94 11.23
N PHE A 253 -1.74 -11.28 9.96
CA PHE A 253 -0.90 -10.50 9.05
C PHE A 253 -1.68 -9.55 8.14
N CYS A 254 -2.97 -9.84 7.88
CA CYS A 254 -3.78 -9.08 6.94
C CYS A 254 -4.86 -8.26 7.66
N GLU A 255 -5.83 -8.91 8.28
CA GLU A 255 -6.96 -8.24 8.94
C GLU A 255 -6.54 -7.38 10.14
N SER A 256 -5.40 -7.65 10.80
CA SER A 256 -4.85 -6.78 11.84
C SER A 256 -4.55 -5.37 11.34
N ARG A 257 -4.06 -5.22 10.11
CA ARG A 257 -3.81 -3.91 9.46
C ARG A 257 -5.12 -3.18 9.17
N VAL A 258 -6.12 -3.90 8.69
CA VAL A 258 -7.48 -3.37 8.50
C VAL A 258 -8.09 -2.94 9.84
N TRP A 259 -7.93 -3.77 10.88
CA TRP A 259 -8.38 -3.42 12.23
C TRP A 259 -7.70 -2.15 12.74
N SER A 260 -6.41 -2.00 12.53
CA SER A 260 -5.68 -0.81 12.96
C SER A 260 -6.22 0.46 12.29
N LEU A 261 -6.43 0.45 10.96
CA LEU A 261 -7.06 1.55 10.24
C LEU A 261 -8.46 1.87 10.79
N PHE A 262 -9.28 0.85 10.96
CA PHE A 262 -10.63 1.03 11.47
C PHE A 262 -10.65 1.55 12.90
N ASN A 263 -9.75 1.07 13.76
CA ASN A 263 -9.65 1.51 15.15
C ASN A 263 -9.14 2.97 15.29
N LYS A 264 -8.36 3.46 14.31
CA LYS A 264 -7.95 4.88 14.27
C LYS A 264 -9.10 5.82 13.94
N VAL A 265 -10.10 5.36 13.21
CA VAL A 265 -11.23 6.20 12.74
C VAL A 265 -12.54 5.97 13.50
N ASN A 266 -12.66 4.86 14.22
CA ASN A 266 -13.86 4.54 15.00
C ASN A 266 -13.48 3.81 16.29
N SER A 267 -13.75 4.46 17.42
CA SER A 267 -13.42 3.96 18.77
C SER A 267 -14.11 2.64 19.15
N GLY A 268 -15.24 2.31 18.51
CA GLY A 268 -15.96 1.06 18.72
C GLY A 268 -15.28 -0.17 18.12
N MET A 269 -14.21 -0.01 17.34
CA MET A 269 -13.54 -1.13 16.67
C MET A 269 -12.61 -1.93 17.59
N ASN A 270 -12.30 -1.42 18.78
CA ASN A 270 -11.52 -2.17 19.77
C ASN A 270 -12.14 -3.52 20.16
N LYS A 271 -13.46 -3.68 20.04
CA LYS A 271 -14.17 -4.96 20.28
C LYS A 271 -13.74 -6.11 19.34
N TYR A 272 -13.03 -5.79 18.24
CA TYR A 272 -12.52 -6.76 17.28
C TYR A 272 -11.01 -7.05 17.45
N LEU A 273 -10.38 -6.56 18.53
CA LEU A 273 -8.96 -6.78 18.78
C LEU A 273 -8.62 -8.29 18.88
N ASP A 274 -9.49 -9.10 19.48
CA ASP A 274 -9.31 -10.56 19.57
C ASP A 274 -9.27 -11.23 18.19
N TYR A 275 -10.08 -10.73 17.25
CA TYR A 275 -10.06 -11.14 15.85
C TYR A 275 -8.74 -10.74 15.18
N ALA A 276 -8.34 -9.47 15.26
CA ALA A 276 -7.10 -8.96 14.69
C ALA A 276 -5.87 -9.69 15.24
N MET A 277 -5.91 -10.11 16.50
CA MET A 277 -4.86 -10.93 17.12
C MET A 277 -4.92 -12.42 16.75
N GLY A 278 -5.85 -12.85 15.90
CA GLY A 278 -6.03 -14.25 15.52
C GLY A 278 -6.58 -15.16 16.63
N LYS A 279 -7.05 -14.59 17.74
CA LYS A 279 -7.55 -15.34 18.90
C LYS A 279 -8.99 -15.82 18.74
N ASN A 280 -9.80 -15.08 17.98
CA ASN A 280 -11.20 -15.36 17.77
C ASN A 280 -11.63 -15.04 16.32
N LEU A 281 -11.42 -15.98 15.42
CA LEU A 281 -11.73 -15.81 13.99
C LEU A 281 -13.23 -15.66 13.70
N LYS A 282 -14.10 -15.96 14.66
CA LYS A 282 -15.56 -15.81 14.52
C LYS A 282 -16.04 -14.38 14.74
N ASN A 283 -15.27 -13.55 15.46
CA ASN A 283 -15.58 -12.13 15.71
C ASN A 283 -15.17 -11.25 14.53
N ARG A 284 -15.63 -11.57 13.32
CA ARG A 284 -15.21 -10.96 12.06
C ARG A 284 -15.61 -9.48 11.97
N MET A 285 -14.71 -8.63 11.51
CA MET A 285 -14.99 -7.22 11.27
C MET A 285 -15.96 -7.01 10.09
N PRO A 286 -16.77 -5.94 10.10
CA PRO A 286 -17.58 -5.56 8.95
C PRO A 286 -16.68 -5.13 7.78
N LEU A 287 -17.21 -5.21 6.55
CA LEU A 287 -16.50 -4.81 5.33
C LEU A 287 -16.19 -3.31 5.31
N TRP A 288 -17.10 -2.50 5.81
CA TRP A 288 -16.96 -1.04 5.96
C TRP A 288 -17.53 -0.57 7.30
N ILE A 289 -17.08 0.60 7.74
CA ILE A 289 -17.50 1.24 8.97
C ILE A 289 -17.76 2.74 8.76
N LYS A 290 -18.58 3.32 9.63
CA LYS A 290 -18.76 4.77 9.67
C LYS A 290 -17.70 5.37 10.60
N PRO A 291 -16.89 6.33 10.16
CA PRO A 291 -15.90 6.98 11.02
C PRO A 291 -16.59 7.88 12.07
N ASP A 292 -15.99 8.02 13.25
CA ASP A 292 -16.50 8.90 14.31
C ASP A 292 -16.42 10.39 13.91
N LYS A 293 -15.44 10.73 13.05
CA LYS A 293 -15.21 12.08 12.50
C LYS A 293 -14.87 12.00 11.03
N LYS A 294 -15.18 13.05 10.29
CA LYS A 294 -14.74 13.20 8.90
C LYS A 294 -13.22 13.23 8.79
N ILE A 295 -12.68 12.71 7.70
CA ILE A 295 -11.26 12.39 7.50
C ILE A 295 -10.68 13.36 6.46
N SER A 296 -9.53 13.98 6.75
CA SER A 296 -8.75 14.76 5.78
C SER A 296 -7.76 13.89 5.03
N VAL A 297 -7.25 14.37 3.89
CA VAL A 297 -6.16 13.71 3.18
C VAL A 297 -4.92 13.55 4.08
N TYR A 298 -4.61 14.53 4.91
CA TYR A 298 -3.51 14.45 5.88
C TYR A 298 -3.73 13.34 6.92
N ASN A 299 -4.96 13.16 7.42
CA ASN A 299 -5.25 12.04 8.31
C ASN A 299 -4.99 10.69 7.63
N VAL A 300 -5.35 10.56 6.34
CA VAL A 300 -5.09 9.34 5.57
C VAL A 300 -3.59 9.07 5.47
N MET A 301 -2.76 10.09 5.16
CA MET A 301 -1.29 9.98 5.15
C MET A 301 -0.75 9.46 6.49
N GLU A 302 -1.24 10.03 7.61
CA GLU A 302 -0.84 9.60 8.96
C GLU A 302 -1.27 8.15 9.27
N TYR A 303 -2.45 7.72 8.80
CA TYR A 303 -2.92 6.34 9.02
C TYR A 303 -2.06 5.31 8.27
N MET A 304 -1.50 5.68 7.13
CA MET A 304 -0.59 4.81 6.36
C MET A 304 0.79 4.63 7.01
N ARG A 305 1.12 5.43 8.03
CA ARG A 305 2.38 5.37 8.81
C ARG A 305 2.32 4.46 10.02
N ASP A 306 1.30 3.64 10.16
CA ASP A 306 0.99 2.86 11.35
C ASP A 306 1.93 1.68 11.61
N HIS A 307 2.36 1.53 12.89
CA HIS A 307 3.07 0.36 13.42
C HIS A 307 2.32 -0.23 14.64
N PHE A 308 1.00 -0.12 14.67
CA PHE A 308 0.12 -0.53 15.77
C PHE A 308 0.36 0.25 17.07
N GLU A 309 0.85 1.48 17.01
CA GLU A 309 1.21 2.29 18.19
C GLU A 309 0.04 2.39 19.17
N GLY A 310 0.34 2.22 20.45
CA GLY A 310 -0.64 2.28 21.54
C GLY A 310 -1.58 1.09 21.65
N THR A 311 -1.34 0.01 20.91
CA THR A 311 -2.12 -1.24 20.96
C THR A 311 -1.30 -2.39 21.55
N PRO A 312 -1.92 -3.54 21.89
CA PRO A 312 -1.16 -4.73 22.27
C PRO A 312 -0.23 -5.31 21.19
N MET A 313 -0.33 -4.81 19.96
CA MET A 313 0.52 -5.19 18.82
C MET A 313 1.60 -4.14 18.52
N ASP A 314 1.79 -3.15 19.38
CA ASP A 314 2.77 -2.06 19.21
C ASP A 314 4.18 -2.61 18.99
N MET A 315 4.75 -2.26 17.84
CA MET A 315 6.05 -2.79 17.41
C MET A 315 7.25 -1.97 17.91
N ASN A 316 7.01 -0.83 18.59
CA ASN A 316 8.08 0.02 19.10
C ASN A 316 8.58 -0.42 20.49
N ASN A 317 7.76 -1.18 21.23
CA ASN A 317 7.97 -1.42 22.65
C ASN A 317 8.23 -2.89 23.00
N ASP A 318 8.21 -3.79 22.03
CA ASP A 318 8.54 -5.20 22.24
C ASP A 318 10.05 -5.47 22.20
N TRP A 319 10.46 -6.71 22.49
CA TRP A 319 11.87 -7.09 22.47
C TRP A 319 12.53 -6.95 21.09
N GLY A 320 11.78 -7.16 20.02
CA GLY A 320 12.24 -7.05 18.65
C GLY A 320 12.57 -5.62 18.22
N ALA A 321 12.04 -4.60 18.91
CA ALA A 321 12.32 -3.18 18.65
C ALA A 321 13.76 -2.78 19.03
N GLY A 322 14.43 -3.59 19.85
CA GLY A 322 15.80 -3.33 20.29
C GLY A 322 15.95 -2.07 21.15
N PRO A 323 17.19 -1.65 21.39
CA PRO A 323 17.48 -0.54 22.30
C PRO A 323 17.04 0.82 21.78
N TYR A 324 16.83 0.95 20.49
CA TYR A 324 16.42 2.19 19.83
C TYR A 324 14.96 2.19 19.37
N GLN A 325 14.15 1.28 19.87
CA GLN A 325 12.69 1.22 19.61
C GLN A 325 12.34 1.24 18.11
N CYS A 326 13.08 0.48 17.28
CA CYS A 326 12.84 0.37 15.85
C CYS A 326 11.63 -0.54 15.59
N PRO A 327 10.55 -0.07 14.94
CA PRO A 327 9.34 -0.87 14.73
C PRO A 327 9.47 -1.92 13.64
N TYR A 328 10.56 -1.91 12.89
CA TYR A 328 10.76 -2.79 11.75
C TYR A 328 11.29 -4.16 12.16
N ARG A 329 10.86 -5.20 11.44
CA ARG A 329 11.28 -6.58 11.68
C ARG A 329 11.92 -7.16 10.43
N TRP A 330 13.12 -7.72 10.62
CA TRP A 330 13.81 -8.44 9.55
C TRP A 330 13.14 -9.78 9.30
N ARG A 331 13.09 -10.19 8.02
CA ARG A 331 12.58 -11.50 7.62
C ARG A 331 13.47 -12.64 8.12
N PRO A 332 12.93 -13.82 8.43
CA PRO A 332 11.54 -14.24 8.25
C PRO A 332 10.61 -13.66 9.35
N MET A 333 9.31 -13.53 8.98
CA MET A 333 8.28 -13.08 9.92
C MET A 333 7.81 -14.17 10.88
N THR A 334 8.19 -15.41 10.63
CA THR A 334 7.83 -16.57 11.45
C THR A 334 9.08 -17.35 11.80
N TRP A 335 9.12 -17.92 12.99
CA TRP A 335 10.22 -18.80 13.44
C TRP A 335 9.72 -19.87 14.39
N LYS A 336 10.56 -20.86 14.66
CA LYS A 336 10.22 -22.01 15.50
C LYS A 336 11.16 -22.12 16.69
N VAL A 337 10.61 -22.34 17.89
CA VAL A 337 11.34 -22.66 19.12
C VAL A 337 10.63 -23.81 19.80
N ASP A 338 11.36 -24.85 20.19
CA ASP A 338 10.83 -26.05 20.86
C ASP A 338 9.58 -26.63 20.17
N ASN A 339 9.60 -26.73 18.83
CA ASN A 339 8.52 -27.18 17.98
C ASN A 339 7.23 -26.33 18.04
N LYS A 340 7.28 -25.11 18.56
CA LYS A 340 6.19 -24.14 18.54
C LYS A 340 6.51 -23.03 17.56
N ASP A 341 5.49 -22.63 16.80
CA ASP A 341 5.60 -21.54 15.84
C ASP A 341 5.33 -20.19 16.50
N TYR A 342 6.13 -19.20 16.15
CA TYR A 342 6.06 -17.82 16.61
C TYR A 342 6.05 -16.87 15.42
N ILE A 343 5.60 -15.64 15.63
CA ILE A 343 5.49 -14.61 14.60
C ILE A 343 6.07 -13.27 15.08
N ASN A 344 6.45 -12.44 14.10
CA ASN A 344 6.52 -10.99 14.26
C ASN A 344 5.21 -10.35 13.76
N GLU A 345 4.87 -9.20 14.29
CA GLU A 345 3.80 -8.37 13.76
C GLU A 345 4.13 -7.88 12.35
N ARG A 346 3.08 -7.60 11.59
CA ARG A 346 3.18 -6.98 10.29
C ARG A 346 2.34 -5.72 10.25
N ALA A 347 2.98 -4.57 10.30
CA ALA A 347 2.35 -3.27 10.27
C ALA A 347 2.01 -2.82 8.83
N ILE A 348 1.28 -1.70 8.72
CA ILE A 348 0.99 -1.00 7.46
C ILE A 348 2.28 -0.40 6.92
N SER A 349 2.99 0.40 7.73
CA SER A 349 4.30 0.91 7.35
C SER A 349 5.36 -0.17 7.51
N THR A 350 6.12 -0.41 6.47
CA THR A 350 7.15 -1.46 6.43
C THR A 350 8.33 -1.06 5.54
N GLN A 351 9.51 -1.58 5.89
CA GLN A 351 10.75 -1.31 5.16
C GLN A 351 10.80 -1.89 3.74
N GLN A 352 9.82 -2.65 3.34
CA GLN A 352 9.75 -3.26 2.01
C GLN A 352 8.83 -2.53 1.03
N THR A 353 8.30 -1.37 1.42
CA THR A 353 7.47 -0.55 0.54
C THR A 353 8.34 0.04 -0.57
N GLY A 354 8.02 -0.21 -1.83
CA GLY A 354 8.67 0.44 -2.97
C GLY A 354 8.14 1.85 -3.18
N PHE A 355 6.82 1.98 -3.18
CA PHE A 355 6.12 3.27 -3.21
C PHE A 355 4.76 3.16 -2.52
N SER A 356 4.23 4.31 -2.16
CA SER A 356 2.86 4.42 -1.64
C SER A 356 2.19 5.68 -2.15
N PHE A 357 0.85 5.70 -2.09
CA PHE A 357 0.13 6.91 -2.45
C PHE A 357 -1.19 7.05 -1.68
N VAL A 358 -1.67 8.29 -1.67
CA VAL A 358 -3.05 8.65 -1.38
C VAL A 358 -3.61 9.38 -2.59
N THR A 359 -4.67 8.88 -3.22
CA THR A 359 -5.36 9.64 -4.27
C THR A 359 -6.41 10.56 -3.66
N GLN A 360 -6.62 11.71 -4.30
CA GLN A 360 -7.67 12.66 -3.93
C GLN A 360 -8.43 13.05 -5.19
N SER A 361 -9.68 12.59 -5.31
CA SER A 361 -10.58 12.95 -6.41
C SER A 361 -11.56 14.02 -5.93
N ARG A 362 -11.52 15.20 -6.55
CA ARG A 362 -12.21 16.43 -6.11
C ARG A 362 -13.28 16.84 -7.10
N GLY A 363 -14.49 16.29 -6.95
CA GLY A 363 -15.59 16.45 -7.89
C GLY A 363 -16.16 17.85 -8.08
N TRP A 364 -15.71 18.82 -7.28
CA TRP A 364 -16.09 20.25 -7.45
C TRP A 364 -15.14 21.02 -8.38
N LEU A 365 -14.06 20.38 -8.83
CA LEU A 365 -13.10 20.94 -9.79
C LEU A 365 -13.24 20.21 -11.13
N PRO A 366 -12.91 20.87 -12.26
CA PRO A 366 -12.79 20.19 -13.54
C PRO A 366 -11.78 19.04 -13.47
N ASP A 367 -11.98 17.98 -14.26
CA ASP A 367 -11.08 16.81 -14.32
C ASP A 367 -9.60 17.20 -14.52
N ALA A 368 -9.35 18.22 -15.32
CA ALA A 368 -8.01 18.76 -15.56
C ALA A 368 -7.28 19.25 -14.30
N ILE A 369 -7.98 19.48 -13.18
CA ILE A 369 -7.43 20.03 -11.93
C ILE A 369 -7.76 19.13 -10.74
N GLY A 370 -8.92 18.47 -10.77
CA GLY A 370 -9.50 17.78 -9.62
C GLY A 370 -8.71 16.58 -9.11
N GLY A 371 -7.97 15.89 -9.98
CA GLY A 371 -7.20 14.69 -9.63
C GLY A 371 -5.81 15.00 -9.09
N VAL A 372 -5.51 14.54 -7.88
CA VAL A 372 -4.18 14.60 -7.28
C VAL A 372 -3.81 13.25 -6.68
N ILE A 373 -2.64 12.76 -7.03
CA ILE A 373 -2.00 11.63 -6.37
C ILE A 373 -0.88 12.15 -5.47
N TRP A 374 -1.02 11.96 -4.17
CA TRP A 374 0.00 12.24 -3.16
C TRP A 374 0.92 11.03 -3.11
N PHE A 375 2.09 11.15 -3.74
CA PHE A 375 2.99 10.03 -4.01
C PHE A 375 4.19 10.04 -3.07
N GLY A 376 4.47 8.90 -2.44
CA GLY A 376 5.60 8.66 -1.55
C GLY A 376 6.48 7.52 -2.05
N MET A 377 7.78 7.65 -1.85
CA MET A 377 8.79 6.64 -2.14
C MET A 377 9.24 5.94 -0.87
N ASP A 378 9.54 4.63 -0.96
CA ASP A 378 10.09 3.85 0.13
C ASP A 378 9.13 3.75 1.35
N ASP A 379 9.65 3.47 2.52
CA ASP A 379 8.97 3.32 3.79
C ASP A 379 8.00 4.46 4.12
N ASN A 380 6.72 4.13 4.33
CA ASN A 380 5.65 5.10 4.57
C ASN A 380 5.89 6.03 5.76
N TYR A 381 6.56 5.54 6.81
CA TYR A 381 6.79 6.32 8.02
C TYR A 381 7.75 7.48 7.81
N THR A 382 8.72 7.27 6.93
CA THR A 382 9.76 8.26 6.62
C THR A 382 9.57 8.92 5.25
N THR A 383 8.56 8.53 4.46
CA THR A 383 8.30 9.15 3.15
C THR A 383 7.65 10.53 3.27
N VAL A 384 7.73 11.31 2.20
CA VAL A 384 6.97 12.56 1.99
C VAL A 384 5.94 12.33 0.89
N TYR A 385 4.68 12.47 1.20
CA TYR A 385 3.61 12.45 0.22
C TYR A 385 3.61 13.74 -0.60
N THR A 386 4.19 13.65 -1.81
CA THR A 386 4.37 14.78 -2.73
C THR A 386 3.20 14.83 -3.71
N PRO A 387 2.44 15.93 -3.83
CA PRO A 387 1.28 15.99 -4.71
C PRO A 387 1.68 16.03 -6.18
N MET A 388 1.10 15.14 -6.99
CA MET A 388 1.23 15.05 -8.43
C MET A 388 -0.15 15.22 -9.06
N TYR A 389 -0.36 16.25 -9.88
CA TYR A 389 -1.61 16.41 -10.63
C TYR A 389 -1.71 15.38 -11.75
N THR A 390 -2.91 14.91 -12.05
CA THR A 390 -3.09 13.78 -13.02
C THR A 390 -3.23 14.23 -14.47
N SER A 391 -3.40 15.53 -14.73
CA SER A 391 -3.48 16.08 -16.08
C SER A 391 -2.14 16.53 -16.66
N ILE A 392 -1.05 16.40 -15.91
CA ILE A 392 0.29 16.86 -16.32
C ILE A 392 0.80 16.10 -17.55
N ASN A 393 1.75 16.70 -18.26
CA ASN A 393 2.36 16.09 -19.45
C ASN A 393 3.78 15.51 -19.20
N GLN A 394 4.29 15.63 -17.97
CA GLN A 394 5.57 15.09 -17.55
C GLN A 394 5.60 14.92 -16.03
N VAL A 395 6.27 13.88 -15.55
CA VAL A 395 6.52 13.63 -14.12
C VAL A 395 7.96 14.03 -13.74
N PRO A 396 8.25 14.33 -12.45
CA PRO A 396 9.61 14.67 -12.02
C PRO A 396 10.60 13.53 -12.31
N SER A 397 11.70 13.82 -12.99
CA SER A 397 12.67 12.83 -13.45
C SER A 397 13.26 11.96 -12.33
N ASN A 398 13.38 12.52 -11.12
CA ASN A 398 13.87 11.78 -9.96
C ASN A 398 12.88 10.69 -9.48
N PHE A 399 11.60 10.81 -9.84
CA PHE A 399 10.54 9.85 -9.49
C PHE A 399 10.17 8.94 -10.67
N ALA A 400 10.51 9.33 -11.89
CA ALA A 400 10.08 8.67 -13.12
C ALA A 400 10.67 7.28 -13.31
N VAL A 401 9.96 6.44 -14.06
CA VAL A 401 10.45 5.15 -14.55
C VAL A 401 11.78 5.33 -15.32
N GLY A 402 12.73 4.42 -15.09
CA GLY A 402 14.01 4.39 -15.77
C GLY A 402 15.08 5.28 -15.15
N ASN A 403 14.88 5.84 -13.95
CA ASN A 403 15.86 6.67 -13.25
C ASN A 403 16.87 5.86 -12.40
N GLY A 404 16.72 4.54 -12.31
CA GLY A 404 17.57 3.65 -11.52
C GLY A 404 17.14 2.18 -11.65
N ASP A 405 17.70 1.35 -10.80
CA ASP A 405 17.50 -0.08 -10.75
C ASP A 405 17.64 -0.58 -9.31
N MET A 406 16.94 -1.67 -8.94
CA MET A 406 17.00 -2.24 -7.58
C MET A 406 18.40 -2.69 -7.17
N MET A 407 19.25 -3.07 -8.11
CA MET A 407 20.60 -3.58 -7.85
C MET A 407 21.69 -2.56 -8.20
N VAL A 408 21.32 -1.34 -8.64
CA VAL A 408 22.27 -0.28 -9.02
C VAL A 408 21.90 1.02 -8.33
N PHE A 409 22.67 1.38 -7.30
CA PHE A 409 22.48 2.64 -6.59
C PHE A 409 22.60 3.85 -7.50
N SER A 410 21.67 4.79 -7.40
CA SER A 410 21.69 6.06 -8.10
C SER A 410 21.40 7.22 -7.13
N ASP A 411 22.27 8.19 -7.09
CA ASP A 411 22.12 9.39 -6.26
C ASP A 411 21.19 10.45 -6.89
N SER A 412 20.64 10.18 -8.07
CA SER A 412 19.62 10.96 -8.77
C SER A 412 18.21 10.37 -8.65
N SER A 413 18.06 9.16 -8.12
CA SER A 413 16.78 8.48 -7.91
C SER A 413 16.18 8.82 -6.55
N ALA A 414 14.88 9.20 -6.53
CA ALA A 414 14.14 9.42 -5.30
C ALA A 414 14.07 8.13 -4.46
N PHE A 415 13.83 6.97 -5.08
CA PHE A 415 13.81 5.69 -4.37
C PHE A 415 15.08 5.50 -3.51
N TRP A 416 16.27 5.64 -4.11
CA TRP A 416 17.52 5.44 -3.36
C TRP A 416 17.78 6.51 -2.31
N ILE A 417 17.42 7.77 -2.57
CA ILE A 417 17.60 8.85 -1.58
C ILE A 417 16.67 8.67 -0.39
N PHE A 418 15.43 8.22 -0.59
CA PHE A 418 14.50 7.91 0.49
C PHE A 418 14.98 6.69 1.28
N ASN A 419 15.43 5.63 0.60
CA ASN A 419 16.03 4.45 1.22
C ASN A 419 17.27 4.78 2.07
N GLN A 420 18.10 5.73 1.66
CA GLN A 420 19.24 6.16 2.49
C GLN A 420 18.79 6.75 3.82
N VAL A 421 17.73 7.56 3.83
CA VAL A 421 17.21 8.16 5.07
C VAL A 421 16.60 7.08 5.97
N SER A 422 15.71 6.24 5.45
CA SER A 422 15.00 5.22 6.21
C SER A 422 15.96 4.15 6.77
N ASN A 423 16.81 3.57 5.93
CA ASN A 423 17.75 2.53 6.34
C ASN A 423 18.83 3.03 7.32
N PHE A 424 19.26 4.29 7.19
CA PHE A 424 20.15 4.87 8.18
C PHE A 424 19.42 5.08 9.51
N ALA A 425 18.16 5.55 9.48
CA ALA A 425 17.35 5.73 10.68
C ALA A 425 17.10 4.41 11.43
N TYR A 426 16.97 3.27 10.75
CA TYR A 426 16.78 1.97 11.42
C TYR A 426 17.93 1.60 12.38
N THR A 427 19.12 2.11 12.14
CA THR A 427 20.28 1.87 13.01
C THR A 427 20.15 2.56 14.37
N ARG A 428 19.37 3.64 14.46
CA ARG A 428 19.16 4.45 15.65
C ARG A 428 17.81 5.20 15.60
N TYR A 429 16.76 4.43 15.41
CA TYR A 429 15.43 4.92 15.03
C TYR A 429 14.90 6.02 15.95
N LYS A 430 14.83 5.77 17.26
CA LYS A 430 14.29 6.70 18.24
C LYS A 430 14.94 8.08 18.21
N ASP A 431 16.25 8.12 17.98
CA ASP A 431 17.01 9.37 17.99
C ASP A 431 16.91 10.12 16.66
N MET A 432 16.84 9.40 15.52
CA MET A 432 16.81 10.01 14.19
C MET A 432 15.41 10.43 13.75
N ILE A 433 14.38 9.71 14.17
CA ILE A 433 13.01 9.99 13.73
C ILE A 433 12.53 11.39 14.18
N VAL A 434 13.03 11.89 15.30
CA VAL A 434 12.70 13.23 15.79
C VAL A 434 13.29 14.36 14.94
N ASP A 435 14.28 14.07 14.11
CA ASP A 435 14.82 15.01 13.11
C ASP A 435 14.17 14.83 11.73
N ILE A 436 13.71 13.62 11.41
CA ILE A 436 13.08 13.30 10.12
C ILE A 436 11.65 13.87 10.05
N GLN A 437 10.83 13.57 11.05
CA GLN A 437 9.41 13.97 11.07
C GLN A 437 9.15 15.48 10.95
N PRO A 438 9.93 16.39 11.57
CA PRO A 438 9.73 17.83 11.36
C PRO A 438 9.92 18.24 9.90
N VAL A 439 10.90 17.68 9.19
CA VAL A 439 11.16 17.96 7.77
C VAL A 439 10.03 17.40 6.88
N GLN A 440 9.59 16.19 7.17
CA GLN A 440 8.45 15.56 6.50
C GLN A 440 7.20 16.44 6.65
N LYS A 441 6.89 16.82 7.89
CA LYS A 441 5.72 17.65 8.22
C LYS A 441 5.81 19.04 7.59
N GLU A 442 6.98 19.67 7.60
CA GLU A 442 7.23 20.97 6.94
C GLU A 442 6.84 20.91 5.45
N LEU A 443 7.31 19.89 4.74
CA LEU A 443 7.03 19.72 3.31
C LEU A 443 5.54 19.45 3.06
N GLU A 444 4.95 18.49 3.72
CA GLU A 444 3.55 18.10 3.52
C GLU A 444 2.57 19.21 3.90
N GLN A 445 2.80 19.89 5.03
CA GLN A 445 1.97 21.04 5.42
C GLN A 445 2.14 22.22 4.45
N GLY A 446 3.35 22.42 3.92
CA GLY A 446 3.61 23.41 2.87
C GLY A 446 2.77 23.11 1.62
N TYR A 447 2.75 21.86 1.15
CA TYR A 447 1.95 21.44 -0.02
C TYR A 447 0.45 21.57 0.24
N LEU A 448 -0.04 21.11 1.38
CA LEU A 448 -1.45 21.21 1.77
C LEU A 448 -1.92 22.67 1.87
N SER A 449 -1.05 23.57 2.33
CA SER A 449 -1.37 24.99 2.42
C SER A 449 -1.39 25.69 1.07
N ALA A 450 -0.56 25.23 0.12
CA ALA A 450 -0.45 25.83 -1.21
C ALA A 450 -1.51 25.33 -2.21
N ILE A 451 -2.09 24.15 -1.98
CA ILE A 451 -2.89 23.46 -3.02
C ILE A 451 -4.12 24.27 -3.46
N SER A 452 -4.76 25.00 -2.55
CA SER A 452 -5.92 25.84 -2.86
C SER A 452 -5.58 27.00 -3.80
N ASP A 453 -4.42 27.63 -3.63
CA ASP A 453 -3.96 28.73 -4.47
C ASP A 453 -3.52 28.20 -5.85
N VAL A 454 -2.88 27.04 -5.89
CA VAL A 454 -2.53 26.35 -7.14
C VAL A 454 -3.79 25.98 -7.92
N ASP A 455 -4.79 25.41 -7.27
CA ASP A 455 -6.08 25.07 -7.89
C ASP A 455 -6.79 26.30 -8.43
N ALA A 456 -6.85 27.41 -7.66
CA ALA A 456 -7.47 28.65 -8.10
C ALA A 456 -6.78 29.23 -9.34
N LYS A 457 -5.45 29.22 -9.37
CA LYS A 457 -4.68 29.68 -10.54
C LYS A 457 -4.85 28.76 -11.75
N ALA A 458 -4.84 27.45 -11.53
CA ALA A 458 -5.09 26.48 -12.57
C ALA A 458 -6.51 26.62 -13.16
N LEU A 459 -7.51 26.90 -12.31
CA LEU A 459 -8.89 27.12 -12.75
C LEU A 459 -9.03 28.40 -13.60
N GLU A 460 -8.39 29.50 -13.20
CA GLU A 460 -8.31 30.74 -13.99
C GLU A 460 -7.74 30.46 -15.39
N LEU A 461 -6.60 29.75 -15.44
CA LEU A 461 -5.94 29.40 -16.69
C LEU A 461 -6.81 28.46 -17.54
N ASN A 462 -7.42 27.44 -16.93
CA ASN A 462 -8.28 26.48 -17.62
C ASN A 462 -9.50 27.13 -18.28
N ASN A 463 -10.06 28.15 -17.65
CA ASN A 463 -11.19 28.89 -18.19
C ASN A 463 -10.80 29.77 -19.39
N SER A 464 -9.53 30.17 -19.51
CA SER A 464 -9.02 30.95 -20.64
C SER A 464 -8.40 30.07 -21.72
N ASN A 465 -7.57 29.10 -21.33
CA ASN A 465 -6.91 28.13 -22.21
C ASN A 465 -6.52 26.88 -21.42
N PRO A 466 -7.17 25.71 -21.63
CA PRO A 466 -6.84 24.48 -20.93
C PRO A 466 -5.38 24.03 -21.05
N ALA A 467 -4.70 24.35 -22.16
CA ALA A 467 -3.28 24.01 -22.35
C ALA A 467 -2.37 24.76 -21.36
N ASP A 468 -2.69 26.02 -21.04
CA ASP A 468 -1.92 26.83 -20.08
C ASP A 468 -2.09 26.29 -18.66
N ALA A 469 -3.28 25.82 -18.29
CA ALA A 469 -3.51 25.16 -17.00
C ALA A 469 -2.69 23.87 -16.89
N LYS A 470 -2.69 23.05 -17.93
CA LYS A 470 -1.89 21.80 -17.99
C LYS A 470 -0.39 22.10 -17.86
N GLN A 471 0.10 23.12 -18.56
CA GLN A 471 1.50 23.53 -18.47
C GLN A 471 1.85 24.04 -17.06
N PHE A 472 1.03 24.88 -16.49
CA PHE A 472 1.22 25.41 -15.12
C PHE A 472 1.27 24.29 -14.08
N LEU A 473 0.31 23.34 -14.11
CA LEU A 473 0.29 22.20 -13.19
C LEU A 473 1.48 21.28 -13.38
N THR A 474 1.97 21.11 -14.63
CA THR A 474 3.19 20.36 -14.92
C THR A 474 4.40 21.04 -14.29
N GLU A 475 4.61 22.34 -14.51
CA GLU A 475 5.73 23.09 -13.94
C GLU A 475 5.70 23.11 -12.41
N TYR A 476 4.54 23.26 -11.81
CA TYR A 476 4.36 23.15 -10.36
C TYR A 476 4.79 21.76 -9.87
N THR A 477 4.25 20.69 -10.46
CA THR A 477 4.56 19.30 -10.07
C THR A 477 6.05 18.98 -10.20
N LEU A 478 6.69 19.38 -11.30
CA LEU A 478 8.13 19.20 -11.51
C LEU A 478 8.95 19.94 -10.45
N THR A 479 8.55 21.16 -10.12
CA THR A 479 9.23 22.01 -9.13
C THR A 479 9.18 21.41 -7.74
N ILE A 480 7.98 21.02 -7.28
CA ILE A 480 7.84 20.44 -5.93
C ILE A 480 8.49 19.06 -5.82
N GLY A 481 8.40 18.21 -6.85
CA GLY A 481 9.08 16.92 -6.88
C GLY A 481 10.60 17.07 -6.74
N LYS A 482 11.19 17.99 -7.52
CA LYS A 482 12.62 18.33 -7.41
C LYS A 482 12.99 18.88 -6.03
N ASN A 483 12.15 19.75 -5.46
CA ASN A 483 12.39 20.33 -4.14
C ASN A 483 12.34 19.27 -3.04
N THR A 484 11.33 18.37 -3.07
CA THR A 484 11.23 17.23 -2.15
C THR A 484 12.49 16.37 -2.20
N PHE A 485 12.90 15.96 -3.41
CA PHE A 485 14.10 15.17 -3.62
C PHE A 485 15.35 15.85 -3.03
N ASN A 486 15.58 17.11 -3.36
CA ASN A 486 16.75 17.85 -2.87
C ASN A 486 16.73 18.02 -1.35
N ARG A 487 15.56 18.30 -0.76
CA ARG A 487 15.41 18.46 0.69
C ARG A 487 15.68 17.15 1.42
N TRP A 488 15.25 16.02 0.84
CA TRP A 488 15.50 14.69 1.40
C TRP A 488 16.97 14.28 1.30
N LYS A 489 17.62 14.58 0.19
CA LYS A 489 19.07 14.38 0.02
C LYS A 489 19.89 15.20 1.05
N GLN A 490 19.48 16.44 1.31
CA GLN A 490 20.10 17.28 2.35
C GLN A 490 19.85 16.70 3.76
N LEU A 491 18.66 16.19 4.02
CA LEU A 491 18.33 15.53 5.29
C LEU A 491 19.23 14.33 5.55
N TYR A 492 19.46 13.48 4.55
CA TYR A 492 20.40 12.36 4.70
C TYR A 492 21.81 12.86 5.11
N GLY A 493 22.35 13.85 4.45
CA GLY A 493 23.64 14.45 4.78
C GLY A 493 23.69 14.99 6.22
N PHE A 494 22.61 15.65 6.66
CA PHE A 494 22.46 16.13 8.04
C PHE A 494 22.45 14.99 9.05
N LEU A 495 21.62 13.95 8.82
CA LEU A 495 21.53 12.78 9.70
C LEU A 495 22.88 12.05 9.80
N PHE A 496 23.54 11.84 8.66
CA PHE A 496 24.83 11.17 8.61
C PHE A 496 25.90 11.92 9.42
N THR A 497 25.98 13.24 9.28
CA THR A 497 26.95 14.04 10.07
C THR A 497 26.62 14.11 11.54
N LYS A 498 25.32 14.19 11.90
CA LYS A 498 24.87 14.30 13.29
C LYS A 498 25.06 13.00 14.08
N TYR A 499 24.78 11.86 13.45
CA TYR A 499 24.69 10.55 14.13
C TYR A 499 25.82 9.57 13.80
N MET A 500 26.77 9.95 12.97
CA MET A 500 27.92 9.13 12.61
C MET A 500 28.68 8.66 13.87
N ASP A 501 29.15 7.42 13.86
CA ASP A 501 29.92 6.75 14.92
C ASP A 501 29.14 6.54 16.24
N GLY A 502 27.81 6.53 16.19
CA GLY A 502 26.96 6.28 17.35
C GLY A 502 26.88 7.43 18.36
N ASN A 503 27.50 8.56 18.08
CA ASN A 503 27.38 9.79 18.86
C ASN A 503 26.24 10.67 18.34
N ILE A 504 25.80 11.64 19.17
CA ILE A 504 24.93 12.73 18.72
C ILE A 504 25.74 14.03 18.77
N LYS A 505 25.91 14.67 17.63
CA LYS A 505 26.71 15.88 17.45
C LYS A 505 25.82 17.11 17.29
N PHE A 506 26.20 18.18 17.94
CA PHE A 506 25.52 19.48 17.87
C PHE A 506 26.52 20.56 17.43
N PRO A 507 26.19 21.41 16.46
CA PRO A 507 27.06 22.48 16.05
C PRO A 507 27.29 23.47 17.20
N VAL A 508 28.50 23.99 17.32
CA VAL A 508 28.87 25.06 18.24
C VAL A 508 29.21 26.30 17.43
N ALA A 509 28.61 27.45 17.78
CA ALA A 509 28.86 28.69 17.08
C ALA A 509 30.37 29.03 17.06
N ASN A 510 30.88 29.40 15.89
CA ASN A 510 32.29 29.76 15.65
C ASN A 510 33.32 28.67 15.99
N SER A 511 32.91 27.41 16.03
CA SER A 511 33.79 26.27 16.27
C SER A 511 33.65 25.20 15.19
N ARG A 512 34.77 24.60 14.80
CA ARG A 512 34.77 23.37 13.97
C ARG A 512 34.54 22.11 14.79
N VAL A 513 34.69 22.20 16.13
CA VAL A 513 34.51 21.07 17.01
C VAL A 513 33.08 21.06 17.54
N PRO A 514 32.26 20.04 17.22
CA PRO A 514 30.90 19.93 17.73
C PRO A 514 30.87 19.61 19.21
N LYS A 515 29.78 19.95 19.87
CA LYS A 515 29.42 19.33 21.15
C LYS A 515 28.95 17.89 20.87
N VAL A 516 29.46 16.92 21.58
CA VAL A 516 29.14 15.50 21.42
C VAL A 516 28.43 14.99 22.65
N THR A 517 27.36 14.21 22.46
CA THR A 517 26.70 13.46 23.51
C THR A 517 26.68 11.97 23.18
N GLN A 518 26.73 11.13 24.22
CA GLN A 518 26.74 9.67 24.14
C GLN A 518 25.64 9.13 25.06
N PRO A 519 24.36 9.21 24.68
CA PRO A 519 23.24 8.89 25.56
C PRO A 519 23.17 7.41 25.96
N GLY A 520 23.83 6.51 25.21
CA GLY A 520 23.70 5.07 25.42
C GLY A 520 22.28 4.56 25.12
N TYR A 521 21.91 3.49 25.83
CA TYR A 521 20.57 2.91 25.73
C TYR A 521 19.69 3.39 26.90
N SER A 522 18.39 3.09 26.84
CA SER A 522 17.47 3.46 27.91
C SER A 522 17.77 2.71 29.21
N PRO A 523 17.47 3.30 30.40
CA PRO A 523 17.64 2.61 31.68
C PRO A 523 16.91 1.26 31.74
N GLN A 524 15.74 1.16 31.07
CA GLN A 524 15.00 -0.10 31.02
C GLN A 524 15.74 -1.16 30.22
N TRP A 525 16.33 -0.80 29.06
CA TRP A 525 17.13 -1.72 28.26
C TRP A 525 18.32 -2.29 29.05
N TYR A 526 19.03 -1.44 29.81
CA TYR A 526 20.15 -1.90 30.67
C TYR A 526 19.67 -2.85 31.77
N LYS A 527 18.51 -2.61 32.40
CA LYS A 527 17.91 -3.54 33.36
C LYS A 527 17.60 -4.90 32.73
N ASP A 528 17.01 -4.90 31.53
CA ASP A 528 16.68 -6.14 30.82
C ASP A 528 17.93 -6.89 30.37
N LEU A 529 18.97 -6.18 29.96
CA LEU A 529 20.29 -6.75 29.63
C LEU A 529 20.89 -7.46 30.83
N VAL A 530 20.95 -6.80 32.00
CA VAL A 530 21.48 -7.38 33.23
C VAL A 530 20.65 -8.58 33.67
N LYS A 531 19.31 -8.50 33.56
CA LYS A 531 18.43 -9.64 33.89
C LYS A 531 18.73 -10.89 33.04
N GLN A 532 19.13 -10.71 31.77
CA GLN A 532 19.47 -11.82 30.89
C GLN A 532 20.89 -12.34 31.03
N THR A 533 21.84 -11.46 31.35
CA THR A 533 23.26 -11.77 31.32
C THR A 533 23.87 -11.94 32.72
N GLY A 534 23.10 -11.65 33.79
CA GLY A 534 23.60 -11.65 35.16
C GLY A 534 24.77 -10.71 35.33
N ASP A 535 25.78 -11.13 36.08
CA ASP A 535 26.97 -10.33 36.41
C ASP A 535 28.02 -10.25 35.28
N ARG A 536 27.70 -10.71 34.06
CA ARG A 536 28.67 -10.74 32.93
C ARG A 536 29.32 -9.38 32.66
N PHE A 537 28.59 -8.29 32.81
CA PHE A 537 29.04 -6.92 32.53
C PHE A 537 29.22 -6.09 33.81
N ARG A 538 29.22 -6.74 34.99
CA ARG A 538 29.42 -6.05 36.25
C ARG A 538 30.87 -5.57 36.37
N VAL A 539 31.05 -4.32 36.77
CA VAL A 539 32.37 -3.80 37.14
C VAL A 539 32.81 -4.49 38.43
N ILE A 540 33.97 -5.11 38.40
CA ILE A 540 34.60 -5.68 39.59
C ILE A 540 35.36 -4.53 40.27
N GLU A 541 34.90 -4.11 41.43
CA GLU A 541 35.67 -3.19 42.27
C GLU A 541 36.95 -3.90 42.68
N GLU A 542 38.12 -3.38 42.31
CA GLU A 542 39.37 -3.80 42.88
C GLU A 542 39.30 -3.48 44.39
N ALA A 543 39.52 -4.51 45.23
CA ALA A 543 39.65 -4.29 46.65
C ALA A 543 40.77 -3.25 46.82
N GLY A 544 40.41 -2.06 47.33
CA GLY A 544 41.34 -0.94 47.46
C GLY A 544 42.65 -1.34 48.10
N HIS A 545 43.73 -0.97 47.45
CA HIS A 545 45.04 -0.96 48.04
C HIS A 545 45.22 0.22 49.03
#